data_7920fde35aec795b0afd8754d48ad443
#
_entry.id   7920fde35aec795b0afd8754d48ad443
#
_cell.length_a   1.000
_cell.length_b   1.000
_cell.length_c   1.000
_cell.angle_alpha   90.00
_cell.angle_beta   90.00
_cell.angle_gamma   90.00
#
_symmetry.space_group_name_H-M   'P 1'
#
loop_
_entity.id
_entity.type
_entity.pdbx_description
1 polymer ?
#
loop_
_entity_poly.entity_id
_entity_poly.type
_entity_poly.pdbx_seq_one_letter_code
_entity_poly.pdbx_strand_id
1 'polypeptide(L)'
;QKIPSSKVVIREDGKFLEKDITEYFKEKKIVAFALPGAFTPTCSNYHVPAYEEEYENLKTLGIDEVYCISMNDPFVVAKWKEISGANKIKFIPDGNGNFTKDMNMISDRSASGMGPRSFRYSMYVDNGNIIKIFKDEDGKFDVSDPKTMIKFLKENI
;
A
#
# COMPACT_ATOMS: atom_id res chain seq x y z
N GLN A 1 -1.27 -3.23 -17.73
CA GLN A 1 -2.27 -3.78 -16.79
C GLN A 1 -2.85 -2.63 -15.96
N LYS A 2 -4.14 -2.63 -15.81
CA LYS A 2 -4.84 -1.58 -15.03
C LYS A 2 -5.10 -2.02 -13.60
N ILE A 3 -5.16 -1.04 -12.70
CA ILE A 3 -5.66 -1.26 -11.35
C ILE A 3 -7.09 -1.82 -11.45
N PRO A 4 -7.39 -2.94 -10.79
CA PRO A 4 -8.75 -3.49 -10.82
C PRO A 4 -9.75 -2.58 -10.11
N SER A 5 -10.99 -2.57 -10.61
CA SER A 5 -12.10 -1.90 -9.95
C SER A 5 -12.50 -2.74 -8.75
N SER A 6 -12.16 -2.28 -7.57
CA SER A 6 -12.41 -3.00 -6.32
C SER A 6 -12.97 -2.04 -5.29
N LYS A 7 -13.95 -2.50 -4.52
CA LYS A 7 -14.55 -1.68 -3.46
C LYS A 7 -13.73 -1.77 -2.18
N VAL A 8 -13.43 -0.62 -1.61
CA VAL A 8 -12.86 -0.50 -0.26
C VAL A 8 -13.81 0.32 0.59
N VAL A 9 -13.84 0.03 1.88
CA VAL A 9 -14.67 0.76 2.83
C VAL A 9 -13.76 1.61 3.70
N ILE A 10 -13.98 2.92 3.67
CA ILE A 10 -13.26 3.87 4.51
C ILE A 10 -14.21 4.45 5.54
N ARG A 11 -13.65 5.17 6.52
CA ARG A 11 -14.44 5.89 7.51
C ARG A 11 -14.09 7.36 7.46
N GLU A 12 -15.10 8.20 7.27
CA GLU A 12 -14.93 9.63 7.11
C GLU A 12 -16.10 10.35 7.81
N ASP A 13 -15.76 11.32 8.65
CA ASP A 13 -16.75 12.09 9.43
C ASP A 13 -17.72 11.20 10.22
N GLY A 14 -17.18 10.12 10.82
CA GLY A 14 -17.97 9.19 11.63
C GLY A 14 -18.85 8.24 10.84
N LYS A 15 -18.72 8.22 9.52
CA LYS A 15 -19.53 7.38 8.64
C LYS A 15 -18.68 6.45 7.81
N PHE A 16 -19.20 5.27 7.49
CA PHE A 16 -18.55 4.36 6.55
C PHE A 16 -18.94 4.74 5.13
N LEU A 17 -17.94 4.81 4.26
CA LEU A 17 -18.13 5.09 2.84
C LEU A 17 -17.50 3.98 2.02
N GLU A 18 -18.24 3.49 1.03
CA GLU A 18 -17.70 2.56 0.06
C GLU A 18 -17.15 3.35 -1.13
N LYS A 19 -15.90 3.08 -1.50
CA LYS A 19 -15.25 3.72 -2.64
C LYS A 19 -14.68 2.68 -3.58
N ASP A 20 -14.65 2.99 -4.86
CA ASP A 20 -13.86 2.21 -5.81
C ASP A 20 -12.41 2.66 -5.66
N ILE A 21 -11.50 1.71 -5.46
CA ILE A 21 -10.10 2.03 -5.22
C ILE A 21 -9.46 2.76 -6.41
N THR A 22 -10.00 2.60 -7.62
CA THR A 22 -9.50 3.30 -8.81
C THR A 22 -9.55 4.82 -8.67
N GLU A 23 -10.43 5.35 -7.83
CA GLU A 23 -10.52 6.80 -7.59
C GLU A 23 -9.25 7.36 -6.98
N TYR A 24 -8.48 6.55 -6.23
CA TYR A 24 -7.22 6.98 -5.63
C TYR A 24 -6.09 7.09 -6.65
N PHE A 25 -6.23 6.41 -7.79
CA PHE A 25 -5.17 6.32 -8.80
C PHE A 25 -5.43 7.16 -10.05
N LYS A 26 -6.63 7.69 -10.19
CA LYS A 26 -7.05 8.38 -11.41
C LYS A 26 -6.29 9.70 -11.59
N GLU A 27 -5.73 9.87 -12.78
CA GLU A 27 -5.03 11.10 -13.19
C GLU A 27 -3.85 11.47 -12.30
N LYS A 28 -3.22 10.46 -11.67
CA LYS A 28 -2.09 10.67 -10.76
C LYS A 28 -1.00 9.64 -10.99
N LYS A 29 0.21 10.03 -10.67
CA LYS A 29 1.36 9.12 -10.58
C LYS A 29 1.51 8.70 -9.12
N ILE A 30 1.32 7.43 -8.85
CA ILE A 30 1.22 6.88 -7.50
C ILE A 30 2.27 5.80 -7.29
N VAL A 31 2.93 5.84 -6.14
CA VAL A 31 3.63 4.67 -5.61
C VAL A 31 2.76 4.13 -4.48
N ALA A 32 2.37 2.88 -4.60
CA ALA A 32 1.61 2.21 -3.56
C ALA A 32 2.37 0.97 -3.10
N PHE A 33 2.33 0.70 -1.82
CA PHE A 33 2.90 -0.52 -1.27
C PHE A 33 1.88 -1.21 -0.37
N ALA A 34 1.92 -2.53 -0.39
CA ALA A 34 1.03 -3.36 0.41
C ALA A 34 1.87 -4.27 1.29
N LEU A 35 1.27 -4.73 2.38
CA LEU A 35 1.98 -5.46 3.41
C LEU A 35 1.01 -6.36 4.20
N PRO A 36 1.54 -7.35 4.95
CA PRO A 36 0.69 -8.29 5.68
C PRO A 36 -0.23 -7.68 6.73
N GLY A 37 0.11 -6.55 7.32
CA GLY A 37 -0.86 -5.94 8.21
C GLY A 37 -0.30 -4.94 9.22
N ALA A 38 -1.21 -4.13 9.72
CA ALA A 38 -0.95 -3.15 10.76
C ALA A 38 -0.39 -3.80 12.02
N PHE A 39 0.50 -3.10 12.69
CA PHE A 39 1.11 -3.51 13.96
C PHE A 39 2.00 -4.76 13.88
N THR A 40 2.21 -5.33 12.70
CA THR A 40 3.17 -6.42 12.55
C THR A 40 4.60 -5.85 12.54
N PRO A 41 5.61 -6.61 13.03
CA PRO A 41 6.95 -6.02 13.24
C PRO A 41 7.61 -5.40 12.01
N THR A 42 7.72 -6.11 10.90
CA THR A 42 8.37 -5.59 9.69
C THR A 42 7.60 -4.42 9.09
N CYS A 43 6.27 -4.51 9.07
CA CYS A 43 5.42 -3.45 8.53
C CYS A 43 5.54 -2.16 9.32
N SER A 44 5.52 -2.27 10.65
CA SER A 44 5.55 -1.12 11.55
C SER A 44 6.95 -0.54 11.75
N ASN A 45 7.97 -1.41 11.80
CA ASN A 45 9.33 -0.98 12.14
C ASN A 45 10.19 -0.61 10.93
N TYR A 46 9.86 -1.13 9.74
CA TYR A 46 10.71 -0.95 8.56
C TYR A 46 9.97 -0.44 7.33
N HIS A 47 8.89 -1.12 6.89
CA HIS A 47 8.25 -0.81 5.61
C HIS A 47 7.61 0.59 5.60
N VAL A 48 6.75 0.86 6.57
CA VAL A 48 6.07 2.17 6.69
C VAL A 48 7.08 3.29 6.94
N PRO A 49 8.00 3.17 7.93
CA PRO A 49 8.98 4.22 8.17
C PRO A 49 9.86 4.50 6.96
N ALA A 50 10.25 3.47 6.22
CA ALA A 50 11.08 3.64 5.02
C ALA A 50 10.40 4.52 3.98
N TYR A 51 9.13 4.28 3.69
CA TYR A 51 8.38 5.10 2.73
C TYR A 51 8.08 6.49 3.24
N GLU A 52 7.81 6.64 4.52
CA GLU A 52 7.61 7.96 5.11
C GLU A 52 8.88 8.81 4.98
N GLU A 53 10.04 8.21 5.25
CA GLU A 53 11.34 8.88 5.14
C GLU A 53 11.65 9.29 3.70
N GLU A 54 11.30 8.44 2.72
CA GLU A 54 11.60 8.69 1.31
C GLU A 54 10.51 9.47 0.56
N TYR A 55 9.46 9.88 1.26
CA TYR A 55 8.31 10.55 0.64
C TYR A 55 8.70 11.75 -0.20
N GLU A 56 9.54 12.65 0.34
CA GLU A 56 9.93 13.86 -0.38
C GLU A 56 10.79 13.54 -1.62
N ASN A 57 11.63 12.51 -1.53
CA ASN A 57 12.42 12.07 -2.68
C ASN A 57 11.52 11.53 -3.79
N LEU A 58 10.47 10.80 -3.44
CA LEU A 58 9.50 10.32 -4.42
C LEU A 58 8.73 11.48 -5.05
N LYS A 59 8.33 12.47 -4.26
CA LYS A 59 7.68 13.68 -4.79
C LYS A 59 8.56 14.40 -5.79
N THR A 60 9.85 14.50 -5.51
CA THR A 60 10.82 15.13 -6.41
C THR A 60 10.90 14.41 -7.75
N LEU A 61 10.64 13.11 -7.77
CA LEU A 61 10.64 12.30 -9.00
C LEU A 61 9.30 12.35 -9.75
N GLY A 62 8.36 13.18 -9.31
CA GLY A 62 7.08 13.35 -9.98
C GLY A 62 5.94 12.50 -9.45
N ILE A 63 6.15 11.82 -8.34
CA ILE A 63 5.09 11.03 -7.70
C ILE A 63 4.13 11.97 -6.98
N ASP A 64 2.85 11.84 -7.26
CA ASP A 64 1.82 12.70 -6.65
C ASP A 64 1.46 12.27 -5.24
N GLU A 65 1.38 10.96 -5.00
CA GLU A 65 1.03 10.42 -3.69
C GLU A 65 1.66 9.07 -3.44
N VAL A 66 1.82 8.72 -2.16
CA VAL A 66 2.28 7.40 -1.72
C VAL A 66 1.21 6.79 -0.83
N TYR A 67 0.75 5.60 -1.21
CA TYR A 67 -0.30 4.88 -0.46
C TYR A 67 0.24 3.60 0.17
N CYS A 68 -0.17 3.35 1.41
CA CYS A 68 0.02 2.06 2.08
C CYS A 68 -1.33 1.34 2.11
N ILE A 69 -1.37 0.13 1.59
CA ILE A 69 -2.59 -0.68 1.51
C ILE A 69 -2.45 -1.89 2.41
N SER A 70 -3.41 -2.11 3.30
CA SER A 70 -3.39 -3.28 4.18
C SER A 70 -4.79 -3.87 4.34
N MET A 71 -4.84 -5.20 4.56
CA MET A 71 -6.08 -5.91 4.81
C MET A 71 -6.46 -5.77 6.30
N ASN A 72 -6.71 -4.54 6.70
CA ASN A 72 -7.17 -4.19 8.03
C ASN A 72 -8.36 -3.24 7.90
N ASP A 73 -9.23 -3.25 8.89
CA ASP A 73 -10.39 -2.36 8.88
C ASP A 73 -10.00 -0.90 9.10
N PRO A 74 -10.92 0.05 8.82
CA PRO A 74 -10.61 1.48 8.94
C PRO A 74 -10.19 1.93 10.35
N PHE A 75 -10.72 1.31 11.39
CA PHE A 75 -10.36 1.68 12.77
C PHE A 75 -8.92 1.30 13.09
N VAL A 76 -8.53 0.08 12.74
CA VAL A 76 -7.18 -0.41 12.97
C VAL A 76 -6.18 0.41 12.17
N VAL A 77 -6.48 0.69 10.91
CA VAL A 77 -5.59 1.47 10.03
C VAL A 77 -5.42 2.89 10.55
N ALA A 78 -6.50 3.53 11.00
CA ALA A 78 -6.43 4.89 11.56
C ALA A 78 -5.54 4.96 12.81
N LYS A 79 -5.70 3.99 13.71
CA LYS A 79 -4.88 3.94 14.94
C LYS A 79 -3.42 3.64 14.62
N TRP A 80 -3.19 2.74 13.68
CA TRP A 80 -1.84 2.40 13.25
C TRP A 80 -1.11 3.60 12.65
N LYS A 81 -1.79 4.37 11.80
CA LYS A 81 -1.26 5.60 11.23
C LYS A 81 -0.87 6.58 12.33
N GLU A 82 -1.75 6.77 13.31
CA GLU A 82 -1.52 7.68 14.44
C GLU A 82 -0.27 7.27 15.24
N ILE A 83 -0.19 5.99 15.62
CA ILE A 83 0.92 5.47 16.41
C ILE A 83 2.23 5.46 15.61
N SER A 84 2.16 5.18 14.30
CA SER A 84 3.34 5.16 13.43
C SER A 84 3.96 6.54 13.22
N GLY A 85 3.20 7.61 13.46
CA GLY A 85 3.65 8.97 13.17
C GLY A 85 3.82 9.24 11.68
N ALA A 86 3.23 8.42 10.83
CA ALA A 86 3.32 8.58 9.38
C ALA A 86 2.35 9.67 8.92
N ASN A 87 2.86 10.87 8.70
CA ASN A 87 2.05 12.04 8.39
C ASN A 87 1.97 12.36 6.89
N LYS A 88 2.91 11.87 6.10
CA LYS A 88 3.00 12.19 4.67
C LYS A 88 2.36 11.14 3.79
N ILE A 89 2.62 9.86 4.03
CA ILE A 89 2.00 8.79 3.28
C ILE A 89 0.54 8.64 3.70
N LYS A 90 -0.29 8.16 2.78
CA LYS A 90 -1.71 7.94 3.03
C LYS A 90 -2.00 6.44 3.11
N PHE A 91 -3.05 6.08 3.84
CA PHE A 91 -3.38 4.68 4.08
C PHE A 91 -4.74 4.36 3.47
N ILE A 92 -4.82 3.18 2.83
CA ILE A 92 -6.08 2.67 2.26
C ILE A 92 -6.39 1.34 2.97
N PRO A 93 -7.49 1.28 3.73
CA PRO A 93 -7.90 0.04 4.38
C PRO A 93 -8.60 -0.87 3.36
N ASP A 94 -8.04 -2.05 3.15
CA ASP A 94 -8.66 -3.09 2.33
C ASP A 94 -9.17 -4.20 3.25
N GLY A 95 -10.03 -3.82 4.21
CA GLY A 95 -10.47 -4.70 5.28
C GLY A 95 -11.16 -5.96 4.82
N ASN A 96 -11.95 -5.87 3.75
CA ASN A 96 -12.64 -7.03 3.18
C ASN A 96 -11.75 -7.83 2.21
N GLY A 97 -10.58 -7.30 1.87
CA GLY A 97 -9.63 -7.99 1.00
C GLY A 97 -9.98 -7.99 -0.48
N ASN A 98 -10.97 -7.21 -0.89
CA ASN A 98 -11.41 -7.20 -2.29
C ASN A 98 -10.30 -6.81 -3.26
N PHE A 99 -9.59 -5.74 -2.95
CA PHE A 99 -8.50 -5.28 -3.82
C PHE A 99 -7.34 -6.27 -3.83
N THR A 100 -6.94 -6.76 -2.67
CA THR A 100 -5.85 -7.72 -2.55
C THR A 100 -6.15 -9.00 -3.32
N LYS A 101 -7.41 -9.47 -3.24
CA LYS A 101 -7.87 -10.62 -4.00
C LYS A 101 -7.84 -10.34 -5.51
N ASP A 102 -8.36 -9.20 -5.94
CA ASP A 102 -8.43 -8.84 -7.35
C ASP A 102 -7.03 -8.61 -7.95
N MET A 103 -6.05 -8.23 -7.13
CA MET A 103 -4.65 -8.13 -7.53
C MET A 103 -3.93 -9.48 -7.53
N ASN A 104 -4.61 -10.55 -7.08
CA ASN A 104 -4.02 -11.87 -6.93
C ASN A 104 -2.81 -11.86 -5.98
N MET A 105 -2.96 -11.12 -4.88
CA MET A 105 -1.89 -10.93 -3.89
C MET A 105 -2.24 -11.47 -2.51
N ILE A 106 -3.23 -12.37 -2.43
CA ILE A 106 -3.60 -12.99 -1.14
C ILE A 106 -2.51 -13.98 -0.73
N SER A 107 -2.06 -13.83 0.50
CA SER A 107 -1.14 -14.75 1.17
C SER A 107 -1.84 -15.38 2.37
N ASP A 108 -1.79 -16.69 2.47
CA ASP A 108 -2.36 -17.41 3.61
C ASP A 108 -1.41 -17.33 4.80
N ARG A 109 -1.80 -16.59 5.82
CA ARG A 109 -1.05 -16.39 7.07
C ARG A 109 -1.71 -17.09 8.25
N SER A 110 -2.49 -18.12 7.99
CA SER A 110 -3.20 -18.86 9.05
C SER A 110 -2.26 -19.52 10.05
N ALA A 111 -1.05 -19.89 9.63
CA ALA A 111 -0.04 -20.45 10.55
C ALA A 111 0.35 -19.45 11.67
N SER A 112 0.19 -18.16 11.42
CA SER A 112 0.46 -17.10 12.40
C SER A 112 -0.84 -16.57 13.03
N GLY A 113 -1.97 -17.22 12.78
CA GLY A 113 -3.25 -16.76 13.28
C GLY A 113 -3.80 -15.52 12.60
N MET A 114 -3.25 -15.15 11.47
CA MET A 114 -3.62 -13.91 10.78
C MET A 114 -4.62 -14.13 9.64
N GLY A 115 -4.86 -15.38 9.25
CA GLY A 115 -5.74 -15.69 8.14
C GLY A 115 -5.21 -15.19 6.80
N PRO A 116 -6.10 -14.81 5.87
CA PRO A 116 -5.65 -14.25 4.59
C PRO A 116 -5.16 -12.82 4.77
N ARG A 117 -4.02 -12.51 4.20
CA ARG A 117 -3.40 -11.18 4.20
C ARG A 117 -2.81 -10.90 2.82
N SER A 118 -2.17 -9.76 2.65
CA SER A 118 -1.50 -9.42 1.41
C SER A 118 -0.05 -9.92 1.42
N PHE A 119 0.43 -10.34 0.25
CA PHE A 119 1.87 -10.35 0.03
C PHE A 119 2.42 -8.94 0.19
N ARG A 120 3.71 -8.83 0.48
CA ARG A 120 4.40 -7.55 0.56
C ARG A 120 4.89 -7.17 -0.84
N TYR A 121 4.43 -6.02 -1.34
CA TYR A 121 4.86 -5.55 -2.66
C TYR A 121 4.80 -4.02 -2.72
N SER A 122 5.46 -3.46 -3.73
CA SER A 122 5.29 -2.07 -4.11
C SER A 122 5.00 -2.00 -5.60
N MET A 123 4.33 -0.93 -6.02
CA MET A 123 4.03 -0.72 -7.43
C MET A 123 4.05 0.76 -7.78
N TYR A 124 4.43 1.02 -9.04
CA TYR A 124 4.29 2.33 -9.64
C TYR A 124 3.11 2.30 -10.59
N VAL A 125 2.19 3.23 -10.40
CA VAL A 125 0.94 3.31 -11.17
C VAL A 125 0.83 4.72 -11.76
N ASP A 126 0.62 4.80 -13.07
CA ASP A 126 0.44 6.05 -13.78
C ASP A 126 -0.97 6.10 -14.36
N ASN A 127 -1.79 7.00 -13.84
CA ASN A 127 -3.19 7.16 -14.27
C ASN A 127 -3.93 5.82 -14.32
N GLY A 128 -3.83 5.03 -13.24
CA GLY A 128 -4.50 3.74 -13.14
C GLY A 128 -3.83 2.59 -13.89
N ASN A 129 -2.73 2.84 -14.59
CA ASN A 129 -1.98 1.79 -15.29
C ASN A 129 -0.79 1.36 -14.44
N ILE A 130 -0.72 0.07 -14.13
CA ILE A 130 0.40 -0.48 -13.36
C ILE A 130 1.60 -0.59 -14.28
N ILE A 131 2.64 0.19 -13.99
CA ILE A 131 3.86 0.24 -14.79
C ILE A 131 4.86 -0.80 -14.30
N LYS A 132 4.97 -0.98 -12.98
CA LYS A 132 5.94 -1.90 -12.38
C LYS A 132 5.44 -2.39 -11.03
N ILE A 133 5.68 -3.67 -10.74
CA ILE A 133 5.43 -4.28 -9.43
C ILE A 133 6.72 -4.94 -8.95
N PHE A 134 7.10 -4.67 -7.70
CA PHE A 134 8.16 -5.38 -6.99
C PHE A 134 7.52 -6.18 -5.86
N LYS A 135 7.50 -7.49 -6.00
CA LYS A 135 6.87 -8.38 -5.03
C LYS A 135 7.92 -9.15 -4.25
N ASP A 136 7.81 -9.14 -2.93
CA ASP A 136 8.66 -9.93 -2.05
C ASP A 136 8.07 -11.32 -1.82
N GLU A 137 8.94 -12.27 -1.52
CA GLU A 137 8.53 -13.58 -1.03
C GLU A 137 7.98 -13.44 0.39
N ASP A 138 7.13 -14.38 0.81
CA ASP A 138 6.57 -14.39 2.16
C ASP A 138 7.68 -14.30 3.22
N GLY A 139 7.47 -13.39 4.16
CA GLY A 139 8.39 -13.20 5.27
C GLY A 139 9.61 -12.34 4.97
N LYS A 140 9.73 -11.82 3.74
CA LYS A 140 10.87 -10.98 3.34
C LYS A 140 10.49 -9.54 3.09
N PHE A 141 11.43 -8.64 3.34
CA PHE A 141 11.35 -7.23 2.96
C PHE A 141 12.65 -6.90 2.22
N ASP A 142 12.62 -7.06 0.91
CA ASP A 142 13.82 -6.98 0.06
C ASP A 142 13.62 -6.01 -1.11
N VAL A 143 12.66 -6.30 -2.01
CA VAL A 143 12.50 -5.53 -3.25
C VAL A 143 11.33 -4.55 -3.23
N SER A 144 10.47 -4.62 -2.22
CA SER A 144 9.33 -3.71 -2.09
C SER A 144 9.65 -2.41 -1.37
N ASP A 145 10.92 -2.19 -1.07
CA ASP A 145 11.41 -1.01 -0.37
C ASP A 145 11.43 0.23 -1.28
N PRO A 146 11.46 1.45 -0.70
CA PRO A 146 11.42 2.67 -1.50
C PRO A 146 12.69 2.89 -2.33
N LYS A 147 13.85 2.43 -1.88
CA LYS A 147 15.10 2.62 -2.64
C LYS A 147 15.08 1.88 -3.95
N THR A 148 14.57 0.65 -3.96
CA THR A 148 14.39 -0.13 -5.19
C THR A 148 13.46 0.60 -6.16
N MET A 149 12.34 1.12 -5.65
CA MET A 149 11.39 1.88 -6.45
C MET A 149 12.01 3.18 -6.99
N ILE A 150 12.74 3.91 -6.16
CA ILE A 150 13.40 5.16 -6.56
C ILE A 150 14.42 4.89 -7.68
N LYS A 151 15.18 3.82 -7.57
CA LYS A 151 16.13 3.44 -8.62
C LYS A 151 15.39 3.18 -9.94
N PHE A 152 14.32 2.42 -9.90
CA PHE A 152 13.50 2.16 -11.08
C PHE A 152 12.97 3.47 -11.69
N LEU A 153 12.43 4.36 -10.86
CA LEU A 153 11.88 5.63 -11.33
C LEU A 153 12.94 6.50 -12.00
N LYS A 154 14.12 6.60 -11.42
CA LYS A 154 15.23 7.38 -12.00
C LYS A 154 15.66 6.87 -13.37
N GLU A 155 15.57 5.57 -13.60
CA GLU A 155 15.96 4.94 -14.86
C GLU A 155 14.87 5.00 -15.92
N ASN A 156 13.61 5.23 -15.54
CA ASN A 156 12.45 5.05 -16.43
C ASN A 156 11.54 6.27 -16.56
N ILE A 157 11.86 7.39 -15.92
CA ILE A 157 11.06 8.61 -16.06
C ILE A 157 11.92 9.87 -16.19
#